data_a4256e81a6aeb05721a82ec00402e0a5
#
_entry.id   a4256e81a6aeb05721a82ec00402e0a5
#
_cell.length_a   1.000
_cell.length_b   1.000
_cell.length_c   1.000
_cell.angle_alpha   90.00
_cell.angle_beta   90.00
_cell.angle_gamma   90.00
#
_symmetry.space_group_name_H-M   'P 1'
#
loop_
_entity.id
_entity.type
_entity.pdbx_description
1 polymer ?
#
loop_
_entity_poly.entity_id
_entity_poly.type
_entity_poly.pdbx_seq_one_letter_code
_entity_poly.pdbx_strand_id
1 'polypeptide(L)'
;LSDQDYTSILNYILGRNRDFIDSDSVLLAVNDSLANETTSWSGAEEVAAMASKVTGFENRPIDDLANVSLDDLYLPSDDSWLSWRRTLDGHGFSPLTLINRSTVKNLKLVWSLAMEDGSNQGTPLVHQGIMFLTHPNNSIQAIEVATGNVLWNYNYDFPSDARVLGGPTRNIAIYEDKIFLSTYDAALVAIDMRSGKQVWRTVKADYKDAYTHSSGPIIGNGVVLSGINGCERYTREGCFLTGHDPQTGKELWRTSTIKLTKPEEEDTWGGLPRDLRAGGDSWIAGSYDPDLDLFIIGTSQPKPWVAASRGMSPADKALYT
;
A
#
# COMPACT_ATOMS: atom_id res chain seq x y z
N LEU A 1 0.77 18.96 20.93
CA LEU A 1 2.11 19.53 20.67
C LEU A 1 2.07 21.01 21.06
N SER A 2 3.10 21.49 21.76
CA SER A 2 3.25 22.92 22.07
C SER A 2 3.75 23.68 20.84
N ASP A 3 3.58 25.00 20.81
CA ASP A 3 4.12 25.86 19.73
C ASP A 3 5.64 25.69 19.57
N GLN A 4 6.32 25.33 20.67
CA GLN A 4 7.75 25.04 20.68
C GLN A 4 8.09 23.73 19.98
N ASP A 5 7.19 22.74 20.05
CA ASP A 5 7.34 21.47 19.33
C ASP A 5 7.16 21.66 17.82
N TYR A 6 6.16 22.46 17.40
CA TYR A 6 5.96 22.81 16.00
C TYR A 6 7.14 23.59 15.41
N THR A 7 7.67 24.55 16.15
CA THR A 7 8.85 25.32 15.73
C THR A 7 10.07 24.42 15.59
N SER A 8 10.26 23.46 16.48
CA SER A 8 11.37 22.51 16.43
C SER A 8 11.26 21.58 15.24
N ILE A 9 10.07 21.07 14.93
CA ILE A 9 9.79 20.23 13.75
C ILE A 9 10.04 21.02 12.47
N LEU A 10 9.54 22.25 12.39
CA LEU A 10 9.72 23.13 11.23
C LEU A 10 11.21 23.42 10.98
N ASN A 11 11.95 23.77 12.03
CA ASN A 11 13.39 24.01 11.95
C ASN A 11 14.18 22.76 11.55
N TYR A 12 13.76 21.58 11.99
CA TYR A 12 14.35 20.31 11.57
C TYR A 12 14.12 20.06 10.07
N ILE A 13 12.90 20.25 9.58
CA ILE A 13 12.54 20.08 8.17
C ILE A 13 13.29 21.08 7.29
N LEU A 14 13.31 22.35 7.66
CA LEU A 14 14.03 23.38 6.93
C LEU A 14 15.56 23.18 6.96
N GLY A 15 16.09 22.72 8.08
CA GLY A 15 17.53 22.41 8.21
C GLY A 15 17.99 21.25 7.34
N ARG A 16 17.11 20.29 7.05
CA ARG A 16 17.40 19.14 6.16
C ARG A 16 17.29 19.47 4.68
N ASN A 17 16.53 20.49 4.32
CA ASN A 17 16.25 20.87 2.94
C ASN A 17 17.01 22.13 2.49
N ARG A 18 18.08 22.52 3.20
CA ARG A 18 18.86 23.75 2.92
C ARG A 18 19.40 23.85 1.49
N ASP A 19 19.64 22.72 0.83
CA ASP A 19 20.19 22.69 -0.54
C ASP A 19 19.12 22.94 -1.63
N PHE A 20 17.85 22.98 -1.26
CA PHE A 20 16.71 23.13 -2.17
C PHE A 20 15.89 24.41 -1.98
N ILE A 21 16.14 25.15 -0.92
CA ILE A 21 15.39 26.35 -0.57
C ILE A 21 16.37 27.50 -0.48
N ASP A 22 16.15 28.54 -1.29
CA ASP A 22 16.83 29.83 -1.10
C ASP A 22 16.46 30.34 0.28
N SER A 23 17.41 30.18 1.22
CA SER A 23 17.21 30.36 2.65
C SER A 23 16.75 31.77 3.03
N ASP A 24 17.10 32.77 2.21
CA ASP A 24 16.83 34.18 2.52
C ASP A 24 15.36 34.54 2.24
N SER A 25 14.74 33.95 1.23
CA SER A 25 13.33 34.19 0.87
C SER A 25 12.35 33.57 1.86
N VAL A 26 12.68 32.38 2.40
CA VAL A 26 11.80 31.65 3.34
C VAL A 26 11.95 32.21 4.76
N LEU A 27 13.19 32.56 5.18
CA LEU A 27 13.42 33.20 6.49
C LEU A 27 12.81 34.59 6.56
N LEU A 28 12.80 35.37 5.49
CA LEU A 28 12.12 36.67 5.41
C LEU A 28 10.59 36.48 5.52
N ALA A 29 10.01 35.51 4.83
CA ALA A 29 8.57 35.24 4.88
C ALA A 29 8.11 34.73 6.28
N VAL A 30 8.92 33.91 6.95
CA VAL A 30 8.64 33.42 8.31
C VAL A 30 8.86 34.51 9.35
N ASN A 31 9.92 35.32 9.22
CA ASN A 31 10.20 36.45 10.15
C ASN A 31 9.20 37.59 9.99
N ASP A 32 8.76 37.93 8.76
CA ASP A 32 7.69 38.91 8.54
C ASP A 32 6.34 38.42 9.08
N SER A 33 6.06 37.12 9.04
CA SER A 33 4.86 36.57 9.68
C SER A 33 4.91 36.60 11.19
N LEU A 34 6.09 36.38 11.81
CA LEU A 34 6.27 36.40 13.27
C LEU A 34 6.39 37.85 13.84
N ALA A 35 6.86 38.81 13.03
CA ALA A 35 7.02 40.20 13.46
C ALA A 35 5.72 41.01 13.42
N ASN A 36 4.69 40.56 12.76
CA ASN A 36 3.38 41.18 12.62
C ASN A 36 2.27 40.57 13.50
N GLU A 37 2.62 39.97 14.63
CA GLU A 37 1.68 39.26 15.54
C GLU A 37 0.72 40.15 16.32
N THR A 38 0.16 41.16 15.72
CA THR A 38 -1.06 41.82 16.25
C THR A 38 -2.21 41.92 15.26
N THR A 39 -2.02 41.38 14.07
CA THR A 39 -3.12 41.20 13.10
C THR A 39 -3.49 39.71 13.02
N SER A 40 -4.71 39.39 13.47
CA SER A 40 -5.34 38.09 13.30
C SER A 40 -5.10 37.57 11.88
N TRP A 41 -4.41 36.46 11.78
CA TRP A 41 -4.17 35.80 10.51
C TRP A 41 -5.53 35.34 9.91
N SER A 42 -6.05 36.13 8.96
CA SER A 42 -7.31 35.80 8.28
C SER A 42 -7.26 34.44 7.57
N GLY A 43 -6.07 33.95 7.29
CA GLY A 43 -5.86 32.60 6.78
C GLY A 43 -6.20 31.48 7.78
N ALA A 44 -6.15 31.72 9.10
CA ALA A 44 -6.56 30.71 10.07
C ALA A 44 -8.08 30.48 10.05
N GLU A 45 -8.86 31.55 9.85
CA GLU A 45 -10.31 31.46 9.65
C GLU A 45 -10.67 30.83 8.31
N GLU A 46 -9.92 31.13 7.26
CA GLU A 46 -10.08 30.47 5.95
C GLU A 46 -9.71 28.99 6.01
N VAL A 47 -8.62 28.61 6.65
CA VAL A 47 -8.22 27.22 6.88
C VAL A 47 -9.19 26.51 7.82
N ALA A 48 -9.67 27.17 8.87
CA ALA A 48 -10.71 26.62 9.75
C ALA A 48 -12.06 26.52 9.04
N ALA A 49 -12.41 27.48 8.18
CA ALA A 49 -13.60 27.43 7.34
C ALA A 49 -13.48 26.36 6.23
N MET A 50 -12.30 26.13 5.67
CA MET A 50 -12.01 25.01 4.79
C MET A 50 -12.02 23.70 5.58
N ALA A 51 -11.35 23.61 6.72
CA ALA A 51 -11.37 22.43 7.60
C ALA A 51 -12.80 22.09 8.07
N SER A 52 -13.67 23.10 8.28
CA SER A 52 -15.07 22.86 8.60
C SER A 52 -15.90 22.34 7.41
N LYS A 53 -15.41 22.49 6.18
CA LYS A 53 -16.03 21.89 4.98
C LYS A 53 -15.54 20.47 4.70
N VAL A 54 -14.51 19.99 5.39
CA VAL A 54 -13.71 18.82 5.01
C VAL A 54 -14.18 17.52 5.67
N THR A 55 -15.23 17.44 6.43
CA THR A 55 -15.63 16.17 7.04
C THR A 55 -17.10 15.84 6.87
N GLY A 56 -17.57 15.90 5.64
CA GLY A 56 -18.81 15.21 5.28
C GLY A 56 -18.54 13.72 5.15
N PHE A 57 -18.89 12.92 6.13
CA PHE A 57 -19.05 11.49 5.96
C PHE A 57 -20.45 11.26 5.42
N GLU A 58 -20.56 10.90 4.14
CA GLU A 58 -21.86 10.81 3.47
C GLU A 58 -22.48 9.41 3.60
N ASN A 59 -21.67 8.38 3.83
CA ASN A 59 -22.06 6.97 3.90
C ASN A 59 -23.07 6.57 2.81
N ARG A 60 -22.73 6.88 1.58
CA ARG A 60 -23.56 6.59 0.41
C ARG A 60 -22.79 5.78 -0.64
N PRO A 61 -23.49 4.98 -1.43
CA PRO A 61 -22.87 4.34 -2.59
C PRO A 61 -22.48 5.38 -3.66
N ILE A 62 -21.58 4.97 -4.55
CA ILE A 62 -21.12 5.74 -5.70
C ILE A 62 -21.86 5.19 -6.94
N ASP A 63 -22.90 5.86 -7.39
CA ASP A 63 -23.84 5.30 -8.37
C ASP A 63 -23.23 5.17 -9.78
N ASP A 64 -22.47 6.16 -10.25
CA ASP A 64 -22.00 6.25 -11.65
C ASP A 64 -20.53 5.85 -11.85
N LEU A 65 -19.94 5.06 -10.96
CA LEU A 65 -18.56 4.62 -11.08
C LEU A 65 -18.46 3.44 -12.07
N ALA A 66 -17.72 3.61 -13.16
CA ALA A 66 -17.54 2.56 -14.16
C ALA A 66 -16.64 1.41 -13.63
N ASN A 67 -16.85 0.20 -14.15
CA ASN A 67 -15.95 -0.91 -13.89
C ASN A 67 -14.56 -0.64 -14.48
N VAL A 68 -13.53 -1.17 -13.85
CA VAL A 68 -12.15 -1.10 -14.32
C VAL A 68 -11.83 -2.35 -15.15
N SER A 69 -11.57 -2.18 -16.43
CA SER A 69 -11.19 -3.26 -17.34
C SER A 69 -9.68 -3.57 -17.29
N LEU A 70 -9.25 -4.66 -17.93
CA LEU A 70 -7.83 -4.92 -18.13
C LEU A 70 -7.16 -3.85 -19.00
N ASP A 71 -7.86 -3.35 -20.01
CA ASP A 71 -7.34 -2.28 -20.86
C ASP A 71 -7.08 -0.99 -20.05
N ASP A 72 -7.97 -0.66 -19.10
CA ASP A 72 -7.77 0.49 -18.20
C ASP A 72 -6.54 0.30 -17.29
N LEU A 73 -6.26 -0.94 -16.85
CA LEU A 73 -5.08 -1.25 -16.04
C LEU A 73 -3.78 -1.19 -16.86
N TYR A 74 -3.84 -1.57 -18.13
CA TYR A 74 -2.67 -1.60 -19.01
C TYR A 74 -2.36 -0.22 -19.59
N LEU A 75 -3.40 0.54 -19.93
CA LEU A 75 -3.30 1.88 -20.49
C LEU A 75 -4.24 2.85 -19.75
N PRO A 76 -3.93 3.17 -18.48
CA PRO A 76 -4.78 4.04 -17.68
C PRO A 76 -4.85 5.44 -18.29
N SER A 77 -6.05 6.05 -18.25
CA SER A 77 -6.24 7.46 -18.62
C SER A 77 -5.32 8.38 -17.79
N ASP A 78 -4.99 9.54 -18.32
CA ASP A 78 -4.01 10.45 -17.72
C ASP A 78 -4.37 10.87 -16.28
N ASP A 79 -5.66 10.96 -15.97
CA ASP A 79 -6.22 11.34 -14.68
C ASP A 79 -6.48 10.16 -13.73
N SER A 80 -6.17 8.93 -14.16
CA SER A 80 -6.35 7.71 -13.38
C SER A 80 -5.05 7.18 -12.81
N TRP A 81 -5.15 6.54 -11.62
CA TRP A 81 -4.05 5.83 -10.96
C TRP A 81 -4.58 4.50 -10.44
N LEU A 82 -4.57 3.46 -11.30
CA LEU A 82 -5.30 2.20 -11.08
C LEU A 82 -4.45 1.07 -10.51
N SER A 83 -3.15 1.26 -10.37
CA SER A 83 -2.25 0.31 -9.72
C SER A 83 -1.28 1.02 -8.78
N TRP A 84 -0.59 0.28 -7.92
CA TRP A 84 0.28 0.87 -6.90
C TRP A 84 1.43 1.73 -7.48
N ARG A 85 1.79 1.54 -8.75
CA ARG A 85 2.77 2.35 -9.50
C ARG A 85 2.20 2.99 -10.75
N ARG A 86 0.88 3.12 -10.85
CA ARG A 86 0.09 3.62 -11.97
C ARG A 86 0.11 2.70 -13.19
N THR A 87 1.27 2.45 -13.76
CA THR A 87 1.49 1.64 -14.97
C THR A 87 2.27 0.37 -14.66
N LEU A 88 2.19 -0.65 -15.51
CA LEU A 88 2.80 -1.96 -15.31
C LEU A 88 4.34 -1.91 -15.33
N ASP A 89 4.93 -0.93 -16.02
CA ASP A 89 6.37 -0.66 -16.01
C ASP A 89 6.90 -0.19 -14.65
N GLY A 90 6.01 0.10 -13.70
CA GLY A 90 6.34 0.43 -12.33
C GLY A 90 7.03 1.80 -12.13
N HIS A 91 6.98 2.70 -13.12
CA HIS A 91 7.65 4.00 -13.06
C HIS A 91 7.04 4.94 -12.02
N GLY A 92 5.76 4.79 -11.68
CA GLY A 92 5.08 5.66 -10.73
C GLY A 92 5.04 7.11 -11.20
N PHE A 93 4.90 7.32 -12.51
CA PHE A 93 4.92 8.62 -13.17
C PHE A 93 3.51 9.07 -13.56
N SER A 94 3.17 10.34 -13.27
CA SER A 94 1.93 10.97 -13.74
C SER A 94 2.20 11.76 -15.03
N PRO A 95 1.43 11.56 -16.11
CA PRO A 95 1.57 12.32 -17.35
C PRO A 95 0.96 13.73 -17.26
N LEU A 96 0.26 14.06 -16.15
CA LEU A 96 -0.35 15.36 -15.94
C LEU A 96 0.72 16.47 -15.93
N THR A 97 0.49 17.56 -16.66
CA THR A 97 1.46 18.65 -16.86
C THR A 97 1.06 19.96 -16.17
N LEU A 98 -0.11 20.03 -15.54
CA LEU A 98 -0.62 21.24 -14.89
C LEU A 98 0.28 21.69 -13.73
N ILE A 99 0.88 20.73 -13.00
CA ILE A 99 1.88 21.01 -11.97
C ILE A 99 3.28 20.86 -12.59
N ASN A 100 4.00 21.96 -12.67
CA ASN A 100 5.35 22.02 -13.25
C ASN A 100 6.16 23.13 -12.55
N ARG A 101 7.42 23.32 -12.95
CA ARG A 101 8.32 24.32 -12.33
C ARG A 101 7.77 25.74 -12.31
N SER A 102 6.94 26.13 -13.28
CA SER A 102 6.39 27.48 -13.34
C SER A 102 5.11 27.64 -12.53
N THR A 103 4.33 26.57 -12.36
CA THR A 103 3.00 26.59 -11.73
C THR A 103 3.01 26.10 -10.28
N VAL A 104 4.03 25.33 -9.84
CA VAL A 104 4.11 24.75 -8.49
C VAL A 104 3.94 25.80 -7.37
N LYS A 105 4.43 27.02 -7.60
CA LYS A 105 4.27 28.15 -6.66
C LYS A 105 2.82 28.60 -6.45
N ASN A 106 1.91 28.18 -7.31
CA ASN A 106 0.48 28.52 -7.25
C ASN A 106 -0.34 27.44 -6.56
N LEU A 107 0.28 26.35 -6.06
CA LEU A 107 -0.41 25.31 -5.31
C LEU A 107 -1.07 25.90 -4.06
N LYS A 108 -2.30 25.48 -3.80
CA LYS A 108 -3.06 25.83 -2.61
C LYS A 108 -3.60 24.55 -1.98
N LEU A 109 -3.71 24.56 -0.66
CA LEU A 109 -4.42 23.51 0.05
C LEU A 109 -5.91 23.60 -0.29
N VAL A 110 -6.49 22.54 -0.83
CA VAL A 110 -7.92 22.46 -1.15
C VAL A 110 -8.69 21.82 -0.01
N TRP A 111 -8.15 20.75 0.55
CA TRP A 111 -8.70 20.04 1.72
C TRP A 111 -7.60 19.27 2.45
N SER A 112 -7.90 18.83 3.66
CA SER A 112 -7.03 17.94 4.43
C SER A 112 -7.88 16.88 5.14
N LEU A 113 -7.35 15.68 5.27
CA LEU A 113 -7.97 14.56 5.94
C LEU A 113 -7.03 14.02 7.00
N ALA A 114 -7.52 13.87 8.24
CA ALA A 114 -6.78 13.20 9.28
C ALA A 114 -6.73 11.69 8.99
N MET A 115 -5.51 11.14 8.92
CA MET A 115 -5.30 9.70 8.78
C MET A 115 -5.48 9.03 10.15
N GLU A 116 -5.85 7.73 10.13
CA GLU A 116 -5.85 6.91 11.34
C GLU A 116 -4.44 6.76 11.93
N ASP A 117 -4.36 6.62 13.26
CA ASP A 117 -3.11 6.38 13.96
C ASP A 117 -2.45 5.07 13.50
N GLY A 118 -1.15 5.13 13.27
CA GLY A 118 -0.36 3.95 12.90
C GLY A 118 0.54 4.18 11.68
N SER A 119 0.97 3.08 11.06
CA SER A 119 1.88 3.12 9.92
C SER A 119 1.12 3.34 8.60
N ASN A 120 1.01 4.59 8.19
CA ASN A 120 0.36 5.00 6.94
C ASN A 120 1.38 4.96 5.78
N GLN A 121 1.40 3.88 5.00
CA GLN A 121 2.28 3.67 3.85
C GLN A 121 1.48 3.31 2.58
N GLY A 122 0.18 3.57 2.58
CA GLY A 122 -0.71 3.24 1.47
C GLY A 122 -0.42 4.05 0.23
N THR A 123 -0.51 3.41 -0.94
CA THR A 123 -0.59 4.11 -2.22
C THR A 123 -2.06 4.25 -2.59
N PRO A 124 -2.59 5.47 -2.69
CA PRO A 124 -3.98 5.67 -3.10
C PRO A 124 -4.18 5.24 -4.56
N LEU A 125 -5.33 4.64 -4.85
CA LEU A 125 -5.81 4.45 -6.21
C LEU A 125 -6.83 5.55 -6.56
N VAL A 126 -6.81 6.00 -7.81
CA VAL A 126 -7.76 7.03 -8.28
C VAL A 126 -8.44 6.56 -9.55
N HIS A 127 -9.77 6.56 -9.53
CA HIS A 127 -10.63 6.19 -10.65
C HIS A 127 -11.82 7.15 -10.75
N GLN A 128 -11.95 7.83 -11.88
CA GLN A 128 -13.06 8.77 -12.16
C GLN A 128 -13.31 9.77 -11.03
N GLY A 129 -12.23 10.37 -10.49
CA GLY A 129 -12.32 11.38 -9.43
C GLY A 129 -12.59 10.82 -8.02
N ILE A 130 -12.65 9.52 -7.85
CA ILE A 130 -12.74 8.85 -6.55
C ILE A 130 -11.37 8.29 -6.18
N MET A 131 -10.90 8.62 -4.99
CA MET A 131 -9.67 8.09 -4.39
C MET A 131 -10.02 6.98 -3.40
N PHE A 132 -9.41 5.83 -3.56
CA PHE A 132 -9.45 4.72 -2.60
C PHE A 132 -8.15 4.72 -1.81
N LEU A 133 -8.25 5.00 -0.52
CA LEU A 133 -7.11 5.19 0.38
C LEU A 133 -7.13 4.12 1.47
N THR A 134 -5.99 3.46 1.66
CA THR A 134 -5.81 2.49 2.75
C THR A 134 -5.31 3.17 4.01
N HIS A 135 -5.76 2.67 5.14
CA HIS A 135 -5.32 3.06 6.47
C HIS A 135 -4.76 1.86 7.24
N PRO A 136 -4.14 2.06 8.40
CA PRO A 136 -3.85 0.99 9.35
C PRO A 136 -5.09 0.16 9.68
N ASN A 137 -4.89 -1.06 10.21
CA ASN A 137 -5.96 -1.99 10.57
C ASN A 137 -6.81 -2.48 9.39
N ASN A 138 -6.24 -2.49 8.17
CA ASN A 138 -6.91 -2.93 6.95
C ASN A 138 -8.24 -2.19 6.69
N SER A 139 -8.30 -0.90 6.98
CA SER A 139 -9.43 -0.08 6.61
C SER A 139 -9.19 0.63 5.26
N ILE A 140 -10.27 0.94 4.56
CA ILE A 140 -10.26 1.63 3.27
C ILE A 140 -11.32 2.71 3.27
N GLN A 141 -10.99 3.88 2.74
CA GLN A 141 -11.92 4.97 2.47
C GLN A 141 -12.06 5.22 0.98
N ALA A 142 -13.28 5.46 0.51
CA ALA A 142 -13.52 6.10 -0.77
C ALA A 142 -13.75 7.59 -0.54
N ILE A 143 -12.99 8.41 -1.24
CA ILE A 143 -12.92 9.86 -1.04
C ILE A 143 -13.14 10.53 -2.38
N GLU A 144 -14.05 11.50 -2.44
CA GLU A 144 -14.20 12.37 -3.60
C GLU A 144 -12.99 13.32 -3.67
N VAL A 145 -12.18 13.19 -4.72
CA VAL A 145 -10.89 13.92 -4.83
C VAL A 145 -11.09 15.43 -4.82
N ALA A 146 -12.15 15.93 -5.44
CA ALA A 146 -12.41 17.36 -5.57
C ALA A 146 -12.76 18.06 -4.23
N THR A 147 -13.39 17.35 -3.30
CA THR A 147 -13.94 17.90 -2.07
C THR A 147 -13.28 17.39 -0.78
N GLY A 148 -12.65 16.20 -0.87
CA GLY A 148 -12.18 15.47 0.31
C GLY A 148 -13.27 14.75 1.09
N ASN A 149 -14.52 14.78 0.61
CA ASN A 149 -15.63 14.08 1.28
C ASN A 149 -15.41 12.56 1.25
N VAL A 150 -15.57 11.94 2.41
CA VAL A 150 -15.55 10.49 2.54
C VAL A 150 -16.92 9.94 2.17
N LEU A 151 -16.98 9.16 1.10
CA LEU A 151 -18.23 8.60 0.56
C LEU A 151 -18.62 7.34 1.31
N TRP A 152 -17.65 6.45 1.59
CA TRP A 152 -17.84 5.27 2.43
C TRP A 152 -16.52 4.86 3.11
N ASN A 153 -16.65 4.12 4.21
CA ASN A 153 -15.57 3.45 4.93
C ASN A 153 -15.80 1.95 4.93
N TYR A 154 -14.74 1.20 4.69
CA TYR A 154 -14.66 -0.22 4.97
C TYR A 154 -13.70 -0.44 6.14
N ASN A 155 -14.17 -1.06 7.20
CA ASN A 155 -13.35 -1.48 8.34
C ASN A 155 -13.34 -3.00 8.40
N TYR A 156 -12.15 -3.59 8.37
CA TYR A 156 -12.03 -5.04 8.42
C TYR A 156 -12.22 -5.56 9.85
N ASP A 157 -13.06 -6.57 9.99
CA ASP A 157 -13.35 -7.22 11.27
C ASP A 157 -12.38 -8.37 11.48
N PHE A 158 -11.37 -8.18 12.35
CA PHE A 158 -10.42 -9.22 12.70
C PHE A 158 -11.05 -10.27 13.60
N PRO A 159 -10.61 -11.56 13.51
CA PRO A 159 -10.91 -12.53 14.54
C PRO A 159 -10.50 -12.01 15.92
N SER A 160 -11.32 -12.21 16.94
CA SER A 160 -11.11 -11.65 18.28
C SER A 160 -9.84 -12.14 18.97
N ASP A 161 -9.28 -13.26 18.51
CA ASP A 161 -8.01 -13.84 18.99
C ASP A 161 -6.81 -13.53 18.06
N ALA A 162 -7.02 -12.77 16.98
CA ALA A 162 -5.94 -12.38 16.08
C ALA A 162 -5.00 -11.40 16.77
N ARG A 163 -3.75 -11.79 16.91
CA ARG A 163 -2.67 -10.90 17.33
C ARG A 163 -2.09 -10.23 16.09
N VAL A 164 -2.72 -9.16 15.68
CA VAL A 164 -2.30 -8.39 14.52
C VAL A 164 -1.02 -7.63 14.87
N LEU A 165 0.03 -7.83 14.09
CA LEU A 165 1.31 -7.13 14.28
C LEU A 165 1.27 -5.65 13.85
N GLY A 166 0.11 -5.16 13.36
CA GLY A 166 -0.11 -3.76 13.07
C GLY A 166 0.87 -3.17 12.05
N GLY A 167 1.08 -3.85 10.95
CA GLY A 167 1.91 -3.34 9.85
C GLY A 167 1.13 -2.39 8.93
N PRO A 168 1.81 -1.75 7.96
CA PRO A 168 1.14 -0.91 6.98
C PRO A 168 0.38 -1.76 5.95
N THR A 169 -0.78 -1.29 5.51
CA THR A 169 -1.42 -1.73 4.27
C THR A 169 -0.85 -0.89 3.13
N ARG A 170 0.09 -1.43 2.34
CA ARG A 170 0.85 -0.63 1.36
C ARG A 170 0.12 -0.38 0.06
N ASN A 171 -0.69 -1.32 -0.37
CA ASN A 171 -1.46 -1.20 -1.60
C ASN A 171 -2.72 -2.06 -1.58
N ILE A 172 -3.62 -1.71 -2.45
CA ILE A 172 -4.80 -2.45 -2.85
C ILE A 172 -4.77 -2.60 -4.37
N ALA A 173 -5.57 -3.50 -4.91
CA ALA A 173 -5.82 -3.59 -6.35
C ALA A 173 -7.27 -3.25 -6.64
N ILE A 174 -7.53 -2.79 -7.86
CA ILE A 174 -8.87 -2.51 -8.37
C ILE A 174 -9.04 -3.24 -9.70
N TYR A 175 -10.16 -3.92 -9.89
CA TYR A 175 -10.50 -4.59 -11.14
C TYR A 175 -11.99 -4.90 -11.19
N GLU A 176 -12.59 -4.70 -12.37
CA GLU A 176 -14.03 -4.75 -12.58
C GLU A 176 -14.77 -3.84 -11.59
N ASP A 177 -15.63 -4.37 -10.77
CA ASP A 177 -16.42 -3.64 -9.78
C ASP A 177 -15.86 -3.75 -8.35
N LYS A 178 -14.62 -4.26 -8.17
CA LYS A 178 -14.07 -4.63 -6.86
C LYS A 178 -12.73 -4.01 -6.55
N ILE A 179 -12.53 -3.77 -5.26
CA ILE A 179 -11.24 -3.51 -4.63
C ILE A 179 -10.81 -4.78 -3.88
N PHE A 180 -9.54 -5.14 -4.04
CA PHE A 180 -8.95 -6.30 -3.38
C PHE A 180 -7.95 -5.87 -2.33
N LEU A 181 -8.08 -6.44 -1.15
CA LEU A 181 -7.30 -6.13 0.05
C LEU A 181 -6.72 -7.42 0.63
N SER A 182 -5.44 -7.43 0.92
CA SER A 182 -4.80 -8.49 1.73
C SER A 182 -4.77 -8.07 3.20
N THR A 183 -5.25 -8.93 4.09
CA THR A 183 -5.47 -8.60 5.50
C THR A 183 -4.39 -9.20 6.41
N TYR A 184 -4.17 -8.60 7.58
CA TYR A 184 -3.12 -9.04 8.53
C TYR A 184 -3.36 -10.45 9.09
N ASP A 185 -4.58 -10.94 9.06
CA ASP A 185 -4.95 -12.32 9.44
C ASP A 185 -4.84 -13.32 8.26
N ALA A 186 -3.97 -13.02 7.30
CA ALA A 186 -3.63 -13.87 6.17
C ALA A 186 -4.81 -14.21 5.25
N ALA A 187 -5.77 -13.30 5.09
CA ALA A 187 -6.86 -13.45 4.14
C ALA A 187 -6.74 -12.46 2.97
N LEU A 188 -7.44 -12.76 1.89
CA LEU A 188 -7.70 -11.89 0.76
C LEU A 188 -9.19 -11.56 0.74
N VAL A 189 -9.53 -10.29 0.57
CA VAL A 189 -10.89 -9.77 0.62
C VAL A 189 -11.20 -9.01 -0.66
N ALA A 190 -12.40 -9.18 -1.20
CA ALA A 190 -12.95 -8.31 -2.22
C ALA A 190 -14.06 -7.44 -1.63
N ILE A 191 -14.05 -6.18 -2.01
CA ILE A 191 -14.96 -5.14 -1.58
C ILE A 191 -15.58 -4.53 -2.82
N ASP A 192 -16.89 -4.41 -2.86
CA ASP A 192 -17.58 -3.68 -3.92
C ASP A 192 -17.14 -2.20 -3.89
N MET A 193 -16.56 -1.70 -4.97
CA MET A 193 -15.94 -0.39 -5.00
C MET A 193 -16.95 0.77 -4.93
N ARG A 194 -18.23 0.52 -5.21
CA ARG A 194 -19.29 1.54 -5.14
C ARG A 194 -19.85 1.68 -3.75
N SER A 195 -20.05 0.56 -3.06
CA SER A 195 -20.74 0.54 -1.76
C SER A 195 -19.82 0.36 -0.54
N GLY A 196 -18.57 -0.01 -0.75
CA GLY A 196 -17.65 -0.37 0.34
C GLY A 196 -18.02 -1.68 1.07
N LYS A 197 -18.93 -2.49 0.53
CA LYS A 197 -19.36 -3.74 1.15
C LYS A 197 -18.46 -4.90 0.75
N GLN A 198 -18.12 -5.75 1.70
CA GLN A 198 -17.41 -6.99 1.44
C GLN A 198 -18.23 -7.94 0.56
N VAL A 199 -17.63 -8.41 -0.53
CA VAL A 199 -18.25 -9.36 -1.47
C VAL A 199 -17.86 -10.78 -1.12
N TRP A 200 -16.55 -11.03 -0.92
CA TRP A 200 -16.03 -12.33 -0.50
C TRP A 200 -14.77 -12.18 0.35
N ARG A 201 -14.42 -13.24 1.07
CA ARG A 201 -13.19 -13.38 1.86
C ARG A 201 -12.64 -14.78 1.69
N THR A 202 -11.36 -14.89 1.35
CA THR A 202 -10.64 -16.16 1.23
C THR A 202 -9.47 -16.19 2.20
N VAL A 203 -9.44 -17.17 3.10
CA VAL A 203 -8.32 -17.42 4.00
C VAL A 203 -7.22 -18.10 3.21
N LYS A 204 -6.03 -17.50 3.16
CA LYS A 204 -4.86 -18.04 2.45
C LYS A 204 -4.02 -18.96 3.34
N ALA A 205 -3.90 -18.61 4.61
CA ALA A 205 -3.15 -19.37 5.61
C ALA A 205 -3.69 -19.11 7.01
N ASP A 206 -3.29 -19.93 7.99
CA ASP A 206 -3.64 -19.70 9.38
C ASP A 206 -2.73 -18.60 9.98
N TYR A 207 -3.31 -17.48 10.39
CA TYR A 207 -2.58 -16.39 11.06
C TYR A 207 -1.99 -16.83 12.40
N LYS A 208 -2.49 -17.91 13.02
CA LYS A 208 -1.92 -18.48 14.25
C LYS A 208 -0.53 -19.08 14.04
N ASP A 209 -0.24 -19.48 12.81
CA ASP A 209 1.09 -19.87 12.35
C ASP A 209 1.98 -18.67 11.98
N ALA A 210 1.54 -17.45 12.33
CA ALA A 210 2.20 -16.17 12.09
C ALA A 210 2.13 -15.66 10.64
N TYR A 211 1.41 -16.31 9.74
CA TYR A 211 1.17 -15.76 8.42
C TYR A 211 0.41 -14.44 8.49
N THR A 212 0.80 -13.49 7.66
CA THR A 212 0.22 -12.15 7.62
C THR A 212 0.44 -11.50 6.24
N HIS A 213 -0.13 -10.31 6.06
CA HIS A 213 0.20 -9.46 4.92
C HIS A 213 0.57 -8.06 5.39
N SER A 214 1.51 -7.43 4.68
CA SER A 214 1.81 -6.00 4.80
C SER A 214 1.86 -5.32 3.42
N SER A 215 1.59 -6.11 2.37
CA SER A 215 1.46 -5.72 0.97
C SER A 215 0.07 -6.13 0.50
N GLY A 216 -0.44 -5.47 -0.52
CA GLY A 216 -1.68 -5.86 -1.17
C GLY A 216 -1.44 -6.62 -2.47
N PRO A 217 -2.51 -7.07 -3.12
CA PRO A 217 -2.47 -7.77 -4.38
C PRO A 217 -2.23 -6.81 -5.56
N ILE A 218 -1.95 -7.39 -6.73
CA ILE A 218 -2.03 -6.74 -8.04
C ILE A 218 -2.92 -7.58 -8.96
N ILE A 219 -3.28 -7.01 -10.11
CA ILE A 219 -4.02 -7.72 -11.15
C ILE A 219 -3.08 -8.07 -12.31
N GLY A 220 -3.11 -9.31 -12.75
CA GLY A 220 -2.43 -9.77 -13.94
C GLY A 220 -3.33 -10.72 -14.71
N ASN A 221 -3.57 -10.45 -15.99
CA ASN A 221 -4.42 -11.24 -16.89
C ASN A 221 -5.78 -11.65 -16.28
N GLY A 222 -6.44 -10.72 -15.56
CA GLY A 222 -7.71 -10.99 -14.90
C GLY A 222 -7.63 -11.87 -13.65
N VAL A 223 -6.44 -12.10 -13.12
CA VAL A 223 -6.20 -12.87 -11.88
C VAL A 223 -5.73 -11.92 -10.78
N VAL A 224 -6.23 -12.11 -9.57
CA VAL A 224 -5.75 -11.38 -8.38
C VAL A 224 -4.50 -12.09 -7.86
N LEU A 225 -3.34 -11.45 -8.01
CA LEU A 225 -2.03 -11.99 -7.66
C LEU A 225 -1.60 -11.47 -6.29
N SER A 226 -1.21 -12.36 -5.38
CA SER A 226 -0.88 -11.97 -4.01
C SER A 226 0.23 -12.84 -3.41
N GLY A 227 1.21 -12.19 -2.78
CA GLY A 227 2.19 -12.85 -1.91
C GLY A 227 1.69 -13.05 -0.49
N ILE A 228 2.57 -13.46 0.42
CA ILE A 228 2.32 -13.60 1.85
C ILE A 228 3.59 -13.36 2.67
N ASN A 229 3.43 -12.96 3.92
CA ASN A 229 4.50 -12.71 4.89
C ASN A 229 4.37 -13.64 6.11
N GLY A 230 5.33 -13.55 7.03
CA GLY A 230 5.29 -14.18 8.36
C GLY A 230 5.88 -15.58 8.42
N CYS A 231 6.28 -16.14 7.29
CA CYS A 231 6.90 -17.45 7.16
C CYS A 231 8.37 -17.52 7.63
N GLU A 232 8.87 -16.46 8.19
CA GLU A 232 10.19 -16.42 8.86
C GLU A 232 10.20 -17.16 10.21
N ARG A 233 9.06 -17.62 10.70
CA ARG A 233 8.90 -18.34 11.97
C ARG A 233 8.84 -19.86 11.79
N TYR A 234 9.51 -20.38 10.76
CA TYR A 234 9.62 -21.81 10.51
C TYR A 234 8.28 -22.52 10.26
N THR A 235 7.47 -21.92 9.43
CA THR A 235 6.24 -22.57 8.94
C THR A 235 6.61 -23.70 7.99
N ARG A 236 5.92 -24.84 8.10
CA ARG A 236 6.25 -26.05 7.29
C ARG A 236 6.18 -25.83 5.77
N GLU A 237 5.37 -24.87 5.33
CA GLU A 237 5.15 -24.59 3.92
C GLU A 237 6.00 -23.44 3.37
N GLY A 238 6.68 -22.69 4.27
CA GLY A 238 7.34 -21.46 3.87
C GLY A 238 6.36 -20.37 3.42
N CYS A 239 6.85 -19.36 2.72
CA CYS A 239 6.01 -18.39 2.03
C CYS A 239 5.61 -18.90 0.64
N PHE A 240 4.57 -18.28 0.09
CA PHE A 240 4.02 -18.66 -1.20
C PHE A 240 3.35 -17.46 -1.90
N LEU A 241 3.21 -17.60 -3.21
CA LEU A 241 2.43 -16.72 -4.07
C LEU A 241 1.13 -17.45 -4.46
N THR A 242 0.07 -16.70 -4.63
CA THR A 242 -1.24 -17.22 -5.04
C THR A 242 -1.85 -16.38 -6.14
N GLY A 243 -2.60 -17.05 -7.04
CA GLY A 243 -3.54 -16.40 -7.94
C GLY A 243 -4.97 -16.77 -7.58
N HIS A 244 -5.86 -15.78 -7.61
CA HIS A 244 -7.26 -15.95 -7.24
C HIS A 244 -8.20 -15.44 -8.32
N ASP A 245 -9.33 -16.11 -8.47
CA ASP A 245 -10.44 -15.65 -9.30
C ASP A 245 -11.04 -14.37 -8.69
N PRO A 246 -11.16 -13.26 -9.44
CA PRO A 246 -11.61 -11.98 -8.91
C PRO A 246 -13.08 -11.98 -8.50
N GLN A 247 -13.90 -12.85 -9.11
CA GLN A 247 -15.33 -12.88 -8.82
C GLN A 247 -15.67 -13.70 -7.57
N THR A 248 -14.96 -14.80 -7.36
CA THR A 248 -15.29 -15.78 -6.33
C THR A 248 -14.29 -15.85 -5.18
N GLY A 249 -13.08 -15.29 -5.37
CA GLY A 249 -11.97 -15.41 -4.43
C GLY A 249 -11.33 -16.80 -4.43
N LYS A 250 -11.77 -17.73 -5.29
CA LYS A 250 -11.24 -19.09 -5.35
C LYS A 250 -9.75 -19.05 -5.71
N GLU A 251 -8.91 -19.74 -4.92
CA GLU A 251 -7.51 -19.93 -5.25
C GLU A 251 -7.40 -20.81 -6.51
N LEU A 252 -6.74 -20.28 -7.53
CA LEU A 252 -6.53 -20.95 -8.82
C LEU A 252 -5.20 -21.71 -8.83
N TRP A 253 -4.17 -21.13 -8.20
CA TRP A 253 -2.85 -21.73 -8.08
C TRP A 253 -2.09 -21.18 -6.86
N ARG A 254 -1.10 -21.96 -6.42
CA ARG A 254 -0.17 -21.61 -5.34
C ARG A 254 1.24 -22.07 -5.70
N THR A 255 2.23 -21.19 -5.47
CA THR A 255 3.64 -21.49 -5.70
C THR A 255 4.46 -21.10 -4.49
N SER A 256 5.29 -22.03 -3.96
CA SER A 256 6.21 -21.71 -2.87
C SER A 256 7.29 -20.72 -3.32
N THR A 257 7.64 -19.77 -2.46
CA THR A 257 8.76 -18.84 -2.67
C THR A 257 10.10 -19.40 -2.15
N ILE A 258 10.08 -20.56 -1.51
CA ILE A 258 11.28 -21.28 -1.12
C ILE A 258 11.29 -22.67 -1.78
N LYS A 259 12.48 -23.15 -2.13
CA LYS A 259 12.61 -24.49 -2.68
C LYS A 259 12.34 -25.53 -1.60
N LEU A 260 11.22 -26.22 -1.76
CA LEU A 260 10.85 -27.39 -0.97
C LEU A 260 11.33 -28.62 -1.74
N THR A 261 12.63 -28.94 -1.62
CA THR A 261 13.30 -29.97 -2.41
C THR A 261 12.57 -31.31 -2.35
N LYS A 262 12.28 -31.90 -3.49
CA LYS A 262 11.91 -33.31 -3.61
C LYS A 262 13.19 -34.16 -3.58
N PRO A 263 13.10 -35.45 -3.23
CA PRO A 263 14.28 -36.31 -3.13
C PRO A 263 15.13 -36.39 -4.39
N GLU A 264 14.50 -36.20 -5.56
CA GLU A 264 15.12 -36.28 -6.89
C GLU A 264 15.71 -34.94 -7.37
N GLU A 265 15.53 -33.85 -6.61
CA GLU A 265 15.98 -32.50 -6.97
C GLU A 265 17.27 -32.13 -6.23
N GLU A 266 18.09 -31.28 -6.87
CA GLU A 266 19.28 -30.73 -6.21
C GLU A 266 18.89 -29.89 -4.97
N ASP A 267 19.55 -30.19 -3.84
CA ASP A 267 19.36 -29.47 -2.59
C ASP A 267 20.15 -28.16 -2.58
N THR A 268 19.45 -27.03 -2.69
CA THR A 268 20.05 -25.69 -2.64
C THR A 268 20.20 -25.15 -1.22
N TRP A 269 19.77 -25.88 -0.19
CA TRP A 269 19.80 -25.47 1.20
C TRP A 269 20.98 -26.07 2.01
N GLY A 270 21.95 -26.73 1.31
CA GLY A 270 23.14 -27.28 1.97
C GLY A 270 22.85 -28.37 3.01
N GLY A 271 21.81 -29.15 2.78
CA GLY A 271 21.40 -30.22 3.70
C GLY A 271 20.57 -29.75 4.91
N LEU A 272 20.19 -28.48 4.97
CA LEU A 272 19.32 -27.98 6.05
C LEU A 272 18.00 -28.77 6.10
N PRO A 273 17.59 -29.31 7.27
CA PRO A 273 16.30 -29.97 7.42
C PRO A 273 15.13 -29.11 6.95
N ARG A 274 14.13 -29.71 6.33
CA ARG A 274 12.98 -28.98 5.74
C ARG A 274 12.24 -28.10 6.73
N ASP A 275 12.06 -28.57 7.95
CA ASP A 275 11.39 -27.87 9.05
C ASP A 275 12.14 -26.65 9.57
N LEU A 276 13.40 -26.49 9.16
CA LEU A 276 14.23 -25.32 9.45
C LEU A 276 14.36 -24.34 8.26
N ARG A 277 13.81 -24.68 7.10
CA ARG A 277 13.82 -23.81 5.91
C ARG A 277 12.71 -22.79 6.02
N ALA A 278 13.06 -21.51 5.98
CA ALA A 278 12.10 -20.42 6.12
C ALA A 278 12.55 -19.18 5.33
N GLY A 279 11.71 -18.18 5.25
CA GLY A 279 11.95 -16.94 4.51
C GLY A 279 11.24 -16.92 3.17
N GLY A 280 11.70 -16.08 2.25
CA GLY A 280 11.05 -15.88 0.96
C GLY A 280 9.76 -15.06 1.06
N ASP A 281 9.64 -14.22 2.11
CA ASP A 281 8.49 -13.34 2.31
C ASP A 281 8.30 -12.39 1.13
N SER A 282 7.06 -12.19 0.70
CA SER A 282 6.67 -11.23 -0.33
C SER A 282 5.89 -10.11 0.30
N TRP A 283 6.60 -9.07 0.75
CA TRP A 283 6.01 -7.93 1.47
C TRP A 283 5.86 -6.65 0.63
N ILE A 284 6.09 -6.76 -0.67
CA ILE A 284 5.84 -5.72 -1.69
C ILE A 284 4.94 -6.29 -2.79
N ALA A 285 4.28 -5.43 -3.56
CA ALA A 285 3.25 -5.83 -4.50
C ALA A 285 3.76 -6.64 -5.70
N GLY A 286 4.96 -6.35 -6.20
CA GLY A 286 5.44 -6.89 -7.46
C GLY A 286 4.93 -6.13 -8.68
N SER A 287 5.12 -6.71 -9.86
CA SER A 287 4.66 -6.20 -11.15
C SER A 287 4.18 -7.36 -12.03
N TYR A 288 3.45 -7.03 -13.09
CA TYR A 288 2.97 -7.98 -14.06
C TYR A 288 3.41 -7.57 -15.47
N ASP A 289 3.97 -8.51 -16.20
CA ASP A 289 4.33 -8.34 -17.62
C ASP A 289 3.24 -9.01 -18.48
N PRO A 290 2.43 -8.23 -19.21
CA PRO A 290 1.33 -8.77 -20.01
C PRO A 290 1.78 -9.45 -21.29
N ASP A 291 2.96 -9.12 -21.83
CA ASP A 291 3.49 -9.73 -23.07
C ASP A 291 4.02 -11.14 -22.81
N LEU A 292 4.57 -11.36 -21.62
CA LEU A 292 5.13 -12.64 -21.20
C LEU A 292 4.19 -13.45 -20.31
N ASP A 293 3.06 -12.86 -19.87
CA ASP A 293 2.14 -13.41 -18.86
C ASP A 293 2.87 -13.83 -17.57
N LEU A 294 3.74 -12.93 -17.08
CA LEU A 294 4.57 -13.18 -15.91
C LEU A 294 4.25 -12.24 -14.74
N PHE A 295 4.06 -12.84 -13.57
CA PHE A 295 4.06 -12.15 -12.30
C PHE A 295 5.49 -12.09 -11.75
N ILE A 296 6.03 -10.87 -11.60
CA ILE A 296 7.40 -10.61 -11.15
C ILE A 296 7.33 -10.01 -9.75
N ILE A 297 7.92 -10.68 -8.78
CA ILE A 297 7.89 -10.24 -7.38
C ILE A 297 9.24 -10.48 -6.71
N GLY A 298 9.67 -9.51 -5.88
CA GLY A 298 10.83 -9.65 -5.02
C GLY A 298 10.47 -10.44 -3.77
N THR A 299 11.32 -11.39 -3.39
CA THR A 299 11.22 -12.12 -2.14
C THR A 299 12.32 -11.69 -1.17
N SER A 300 12.06 -11.79 0.13
CA SER A 300 13.07 -11.57 1.14
C SER A 300 14.06 -12.75 1.19
N GLN A 301 15.18 -12.55 1.92
CA GLN A 301 16.22 -13.55 2.10
C GLN A 301 15.75 -14.78 2.90
N PRO A 302 16.51 -15.91 2.82
CA PRO A 302 16.25 -17.10 3.66
C PRO A 302 16.39 -16.75 5.15
N LYS A 303 15.68 -17.51 5.96
CA LYS A 303 15.70 -17.35 7.43
C LYS A 303 16.24 -18.64 8.11
N PRO A 304 16.92 -18.50 9.22
CA PRO A 304 17.51 -17.27 9.76
C PRO A 304 18.45 -16.62 8.73
N TRP A 305 18.47 -15.31 8.65
CA TRP A 305 19.24 -14.56 7.63
C TRP A 305 20.76 -14.76 7.69
N VAL A 306 21.31 -15.06 8.88
CA VAL A 306 22.74 -15.35 9.03
C VAL A 306 23.03 -16.77 8.52
N ALA A 307 23.79 -16.89 7.45
CA ALA A 307 24.11 -18.18 6.81
C ALA A 307 24.68 -19.22 7.81
N ALA A 308 25.59 -18.79 8.69
CA ALA A 308 26.17 -19.66 9.71
C ALA A 308 25.13 -20.26 10.68
N SER A 309 24.05 -19.54 10.99
CA SER A 309 22.97 -20.08 11.85
C SER A 309 22.11 -21.13 11.16
N ARG A 310 22.21 -21.23 9.82
CA ARG A 310 21.64 -22.32 9.02
C ARG A 310 22.64 -23.45 8.74
N GLY A 311 23.82 -23.43 9.37
CA GLY A 311 24.89 -24.38 9.07
C GLY A 311 25.57 -24.14 7.72
N MET A 312 25.37 -22.98 7.09
CA MET A 312 25.91 -22.63 5.79
C MET A 312 27.07 -21.64 5.91
N SER A 313 28.00 -21.68 4.99
CA SER A 313 29.06 -20.69 4.84
C SER A 313 28.64 -19.53 3.92
N PRO A 314 29.32 -18.38 3.97
CA PRO A 314 29.08 -17.29 3.01
C PRO A 314 29.36 -17.68 1.54
N ALA A 315 30.10 -18.80 1.32
CA ALA A 315 30.39 -19.32 0.01
C ALA A 315 29.23 -20.18 -0.58
N ASP A 316 28.30 -20.60 0.27
CA ASP A 316 27.16 -21.41 -0.14
C ASP A 316 26.15 -20.52 -0.90
N LYS A 317 26.05 -20.77 -2.18
CA LYS A 317 25.11 -20.10 -3.09
C LYS A 317 23.75 -20.78 -3.00
N ALA A 318 23.14 -20.80 -1.81
CA ALA A 318 21.81 -21.34 -1.68
C ALA A 318 20.81 -20.47 -2.44
N LEU A 319 20.40 -20.96 -3.59
CA LEU A 319 19.20 -20.51 -4.28
C LEU A 319 18.02 -21.24 -3.64
N TYR A 320 17.10 -20.51 -3.04
CA TYR A 320 15.93 -21.08 -2.36
C TYR A 320 14.62 -20.82 -3.11
N THR A 321 14.72 -20.26 -4.31
CA THR A 321 13.62 -20.15 -5.26
C THR A 321 13.84 -21.08 -6.44
#